data_d0ff2d00f7a0acfd3e045f975a2f9be6
#
_entry.id   d0ff2d00f7a0acfd3e045f975a2f9be6
#
_cell.length_a   1.000
_cell.length_b   1.000
_cell.length_c   1.000
_cell.angle_alpha   90.00
_cell.angle_beta   90.00
_cell.angle_gamma   90.00
#
_symmetry.space_group_name_H-M   'P 1'
#
loop_
_entity.id
_entity.type
_entity.pdbx_description
1 polymer ?
#
loop_
_entity_poly.entity_id
_entity_poly.type
_entity_poly.pdbx_seq_one_letter_code
_entity_poly.pdbx_strand_id
1 'polypeptide(L)'
;MPDLFADEFSGLRQQLEEKRDEAVEKIEKESVEDVKRNRHNCKMIEDLPVLETDTIEPEGVDLSLYHRIGEEITKVVKHRPGMLYIKVIIRPKYALKDSTLLPPAGQKGVEIAPMPLMPVDKCIADTSLLAEILLQKYEYHAPFYRQIQQYSHLGMKGLTESTLDGWFKKTVELLIPCMKDSNVKSSPVTMYRRTRLQFRSLTGKSTKQTRNIFEW
;
A
#
# COMPACT_ATOMS: atom_id res chain seq x y z
N MET A 1 -10.29 -4.20 59.05
CA MET A 1 -8.97 -4.07 58.39
C MET A 1 -9.22 -3.46 57.05
N PRO A 2 -8.67 -2.28 56.73
CA PRO A 2 -8.81 -1.72 55.39
C PRO A 2 -8.04 -2.59 54.42
N ASP A 3 -8.68 -2.90 53.25
CA ASP A 3 -8.11 -3.71 52.18
C ASP A 3 -6.89 -3.00 51.57
N LEU A 4 -5.70 -3.34 51.99
CA LEU A 4 -4.42 -2.85 51.49
C LEU A 4 -4.23 -3.07 49.94
N PHE A 5 -5.00 -3.96 49.36
CA PHE A 5 -4.96 -4.29 47.93
C PHE A 5 -5.96 -3.49 47.06
N ALA A 6 -6.95 -2.84 47.68
CA ALA A 6 -7.98 -2.11 46.93
C ALA A 6 -7.42 -0.91 46.21
N ASP A 7 -6.43 -0.21 46.78
CA ASP A 7 -5.81 0.98 46.19
C ASP A 7 -4.87 0.63 45.03
N GLU A 8 -4.12 -0.48 45.14
CA GLU A 8 -3.27 -0.95 44.03
C GLU A 8 -4.10 -1.42 42.83
N PHE A 9 -5.20 -2.13 43.06
CA PHE A 9 -6.09 -2.54 41.98
C PHE A 9 -6.85 -1.38 41.33
N SER A 10 -7.15 -0.33 42.06
CA SER A 10 -7.78 0.89 41.49
C SER A 10 -6.81 1.62 40.56
N GLY A 11 -5.54 1.74 40.95
CA GLY A 11 -4.50 2.35 40.12
C GLY A 11 -4.23 1.57 38.83
N LEU A 12 -4.18 0.23 38.91
CA LEU A 12 -4.03 -0.63 37.74
C LEU A 12 -5.23 -0.57 36.79
N ARG A 13 -6.45 -0.47 37.31
CA ARG A 13 -7.64 -0.30 36.49
C ARG A 13 -7.63 1.03 35.73
N GLN A 14 -7.28 2.12 36.38
CA GLN A 14 -7.15 3.43 35.73
C GLN A 14 -6.11 3.41 34.61
N GLN A 15 -4.93 2.81 34.84
CA GLN A 15 -3.91 2.68 33.80
C GLN A 15 -4.35 1.82 32.61
N LEU A 16 -5.18 0.79 32.83
CA LEU A 16 -5.73 -0.05 31.79
C LEU A 16 -6.81 0.70 30.98
N GLU A 17 -7.63 1.50 31.66
CA GLU A 17 -8.65 2.33 31.00
C GLU A 17 -7.99 3.41 30.16
N GLU A 18 -6.99 4.12 30.67
CA GLU A 18 -6.22 5.12 29.88
C GLU A 18 -5.59 4.51 28.63
N LYS A 19 -4.92 3.35 28.77
CA LYS A 19 -4.32 2.67 27.62
C LYS A 19 -5.36 2.18 26.60
N ARG A 20 -6.54 1.77 27.08
CA ARG A 20 -7.66 1.38 26.22
C ARG A 20 -8.18 2.58 25.43
N ASP A 21 -8.36 3.71 26.11
CA ASP A 21 -8.88 4.93 25.50
C ASP A 21 -7.89 5.50 24.48
N GLU A 22 -6.58 5.49 24.77
CA GLU A 22 -5.53 5.84 23.80
C GLU A 22 -5.53 4.92 22.58
N ALA A 23 -5.75 3.62 22.77
CA ALA A 23 -5.81 2.66 21.66
C ALA A 23 -7.06 2.88 20.79
N VAL A 24 -8.20 3.15 21.40
CA VAL A 24 -9.45 3.47 20.68
C VAL A 24 -9.27 4.76 19.86
N GLU A 25 -8.71 5.81 20.45
CA GLU A 25 -8.46 7.07 19.74
C GLU A 25 -7.51 6.91 18.55
N LYS A 26 -6.48 6.06 18.67
CA LYS A 26 -5.58 5.73 17.56
C LYS A 26 -6.31 5.02 16.43
N ILE A 27 -7.15 4.03 16.76
CA ILE A 27 -7.94 3.28 15.76
C ILE A 27 -8.93 4.22 15.04
N GLU A 28 -9.59 5.12 15.77
CA GLU A 28 -10.50 6.09 15.19
C GLU A 28 -9.77 7.06 14.25
N LYS A 29 -8.61 7.59 14.65
CA LYS A 29 -7.78 8.46 13.79
C LYS A 29 -7.35 7.76 12.52
N GLU A 30 -6.86 6.52 12.61
CA GLU A 30 -6.47 5.72 11.45
C GLU A 30 -7.66 5.47 10.50
N SER A 31 -8.83 5.15 11.04
CA SER A 31 -10.04 4.92 10.23
C SER A 31 -10.48 6.16 9.46
N VAL A 32 -10.43 7.34 10.09
CA VAL A 32 -10.77 8.62 9.45
C VAL A 32 -9.77 8.97 8.34
N GLU A 33 -8.48 8.70 8.56
CA GLU A 33 -7.44 8.92 7.55
C GLU A 33 -7.60 7.97 6.35
N ASP A 34 -7.90 6.71 6.58
CA ASP A 34 -8.14 5.73 5.51
C ASP A 34 -9.38 6.10 4.67
N VAL A 35 -10.44 6.59 5.30
CA VAL A 35 -11.62 7.10 4.57
C VAL A 35 -11.28 8.31 3.71
N LYS A 36 -10.48 9.26 4.21
CA LYS A 36 -10.04 10.43 3.44
C LYS A 36 -9.15 10.01 2.26
N ARG A 37 -8.24 9.07 2.48
CA ARG A 37 -7.35 8.51 1.43
C ARG A 37 -8.15 7.82 0.34
N ASN A 38 -9.12 6.99 0.70
CA ASN A 38 -9.98 6.31 -0.26
C ASN A 38 -10.79 7.28 -1.12
N ARG A 39 -11.34 8.35 -0.55
CA ARG A 39 -12.04 9.40 -1.31
C ARG A 39 -11.14 10.10 -2.31
N HIS A 40 -9.90 10.42 -1.92
CA HIS A 40 -8.92 11.03 -2.80
C HIS A 40 -8.56 10.08 -3.95
N ASN A 41 -8.28 8.81 -3.65
CA ASN A 41 -7.96 7.80 -4.64
C ASN A 41 -9.11 7.60 -5.65
N CYS A 42 -10.36 7.57 -5.19
CA CYS A 42 -11.52 7.47 -6.08
C CYS A 42 -11.61 8.62 -7.08
N LYS A 43 -11.40 9.86 -6.62
CA LYS A 43 -11.40 11.04 -7.50
C LYS A 43 -10.24 11.03 -8.50
N MET A 44 -9.09 10.52 -8.09
CA MET A 44 -7.89 10.48 -8.92
C MET A 44 -8.03 9.54 -10.12
N ILE A 45 -8.86 8.50 -10.01
CA ILE A 45 -9.03 7.44 -11.04
C ILE A 45 -10.39 7.47 -11.72
N GLU A 46 -11.20 8.51 -11.49
CA GLU A 46 -12.60 8.58 -11.96
C GLU A 46 -12.71 8.52 -13.49
N ASP A 47 -11.77 9.15 -14.19
CA ASP A 47 -11.77 9.24 -15.66
C ASP A 47 -11.12 8.03 -16.36
N LEU A 48 -10.61 7.06 -15.59
CA LEU A 48 -9.91 5.91 -16.18
C LEU A 48 -10.89 4.79 -16.58
N PRO A 49 -10.69 4.15 -17.74
CA PRO A 49 -11.50 3.01 -18.15
C PRO A 49 -11.22 1.78 -17.29
N VAL A 50 -12.27 1.01 -16.99
CA VAL A 50 -12.16 -0.32 -16.35
C VAL A 50 -12.04 -1.35 -17.46
N LEU A 51 -10.91 -2.06 -17.53
CA LEU A 51 -10.68 -3.10 -18.56
C LEU A 51 -10.65 -4.51 -17.98
N GLU A 52 -10.27 -4.66 -16.71
CA GLU A 52 -10.12 -5.95 -16.06
C GLU A 52 -10.99 -6.00 -14.80
N THR A 53 -11.65 -7.14 -14.60
CA THR A 53 -12.41 -7.41 -13.37
C THR A 53 -12.12 -8.84 -12.93
N ASP A 54 -11.52 -8.99 -11.76
CA ASP A 54 -11.21 -10.28 -11.16
C ASP A 54 -12.07 -10.46 -9.92
N THR A 55 -12.76 -11.61 -9.83
CA THR A 55 -13.48 -12.02 -8.62
C THR A 55 -12.68 -13.10 -7.93
N ILE A 56 -12.32 -12.88 -6.68
CA ILE A 56 -11.51 -13.81 -5.86
C ILE A 56 -12.41 -14.39 -4.78
N GLU A 57 -12.68 -15.66 -4.85
CA GLU A 57 -13.44 -16.40 -3.86
C GLU A 57 -12.53 -16.97 -2.76
N PRO A 58 -13.00 -17.12 -1.51
CA PRO A 58 -12.23 -17.74 -0.45
C PRO A 58 -11.98 -19.20 -0.75
N GLU A 59 -10.72 -19.64 -0.67
CA GLU A 59 -10.33 -21.04 -0.86
C GLU A 59 -10.55 -21.86 0.41
N GLY A 60 -10.98 -23.12 0.24
CA GLY A 60 -11.15 -24.07 1.34
C GLY A 60 -12.37 -23.84 2.23
N VAL A 61 -13.34 -23.05 1.79
CA VAL A 61 -14.59 -22.78 2.51
C VAL A 61 -15.76 -23.50 1.82
N ASP A 62 -16.55 -24.27 2.59
CA ASP A 62 -17.77 -24.87 2.09
C ASP A 62 -18.87 -23.82 1.93
N LEU A 63 -18.95 -23.22 0.74
CA LEU A 63 -19.93 -22.16 0.43
C LEU A 63 -21.39 -22.57 0.62
N SER A 64 -21.70 -23.88 0.71
CA SER A 64 -23.04 -24.37 1.00
C SER A 64 -23.57 -23.95 2.37
N LEU A 65 -22.68 -23.79 3.36
CA LEU A 65 -22.99 -23.37 4.74
C LEU A 65 -23.08 -21.85 4.89
N TYR A 66 -22.61 -21.11 3.90
CA TYR A 66 -22.51 -19.66 3.96
C TYR A 66 -23.48 -18.99 2.98
N HIS A 67 -23.86 -17.76 3.26
CA HIS A 67 -24.57 -16.88 2.32
C HIS A 67 -23.75 -15.62 2.08
N ARG A 68 -23.83 -15.08 0.86
CA ARG A 68 -23.13 -13.82 0.49
C ARG A 68 -23.85 -12.64 1.14
N ILE A 69 -23.12 -11.87 1.95
CA ILE A 69 -23.63 -10.68 2.64
C ILE A 69 -23.21 -9.39 1.98
N GLY A 70 -22.20 -9.42 1.10
CA GLY A 70 -21.68 -8.24 0.44
C GLY A 70 -20.41 -8.54 -0.34
N GLU A 71 -19.74 -7.50 -0.74
CA GLU A 71 -18.47 -7.59 -1.46
C GLU A 71 -17.54 -6.44 -1.10
N GLU A 72 -16.26 -6.68 -1.17
CA GLU A 72 -15.23 -5.67 -1.04
C GLU A 72 -14.59 -5.44 -2.40
N ILE A 73 -14.69 -4.19 -2.89
CA ILE A 73 -14.21 -3.80 -4.21
C ILE A 73 -12.93 -2.99 -4.05
N THR A 74 -11.84 -3.49 -4.61
CA THR A 74 -10.55 -2.79 -4.65
C THR A 74 -10.23 -2.42 -6.09
N LYS A 75 -9.95 -1.14 -6.34
CA LYS A 75 -9.57 -0.63 -7.66
C LYS A 75 -8.06 -0.42 -7.71
N VAL A 76 -7.40 -0.98 -8.71
CA VAL A 76 -5.96 -0.89 -8.90
C VAL A 76 -5.69 -0.32 -10.29
N VAL A 77 -4.77 0.65 -10.38
CA VAL A 77 -4.40 1.28 -11.66
C VAL A 77 -3.25 0.51 -12.27
N LYS A 78 -3.45 0.08 -13.50
CA LYS A 78 -2.47 -0.58 -14.35
C LYS A 78 -2.03 0.32 -15.48
N HIS A 79 -0.79 0.17 -15.86
CA HIS A 79 -0.21 0.81 -17.04
C HIS A 79 -0.08 -0.18 -18.20
N ARG A 80 -0.45 0.27 -19.39
CA ARG A 80 -0.17 -0.37 -20.66
C ARG A 80 0.44 0.70 -21.58
N PRO A 81 1.37 0.38 -22.47
CA PRO A 81 1.92 1.40 -23.38
C PRO A 81 0.81 2.23 -24.03
N GLY A 82 0.84 3.54 -23.77
CA GLY A 82 -0.13 4.50 -24.29
C GLY A 82 -1.42 4.70 -23.51
N MET A 83 -1.69 3.93 -22.42
CA MET A 83 -2.91 4.11 -21.63
C MET A 83 -2.76 3.67 -20.18
N LEU A 84 -3.57 4.30 -19.31
CA LEU A 84 -3.85 3.82 -17.96
C LEU A 84 -5.25 3.23 -17.90
N TYR A 85 -5.42 2.18 -17.11
CA TYR A 85 -6.73 1.54 -16.90
C TYR A 85 -6.87 0.99 -15.49
N ILE A 86 -8.11 0.73 -15.10
CA ILE A 86 -8.45 0.18 -13.80
C ILE A 86 -8.65 -1.32 -13.92
N LYS A 87 -7.99 -2.07 -13.03
CA LYS A 87 -8.35 -3.43 -12.68
C LYS A 87 -9.18 -3.40 -11.40
N VAL A 88 -10.38 -3.99 -11.46
CA VAL A 88 -11.28 -4.12 -10.32
C VAL A 88 -11.10 -5.51 -9.71
N ILE A 89 -10.79 -5.58 -8.43
CA ILE A 89 -10.69 -6.82 -7.66
C ILE A 89 -11.90 -6.88 -6.74
N ILE A 90 -12.76 -7.86 -6.95
CA ILE A 90 -13.98 -8.09 -6.18
C ILE A 90 -13.73 -9.27 -5.25
N ARG A 91 -13.90 -9.06 -3.95
CA ARG A 91 -13.82 -10.11 -2.93
C ARG A 91 -15.16 -10.25 -2.23
N PRO A 92 -15.96 -11.26 -2.56
CA PRO A 92 -17.23 -11.50 -1.90
C PRO A 92 -17.03 -11.82 -0.41
N LYS A 93 -17.95 -11.32 0.42
CA LYS A 93 -18.02 -11.61 1.86
C LYS A 93 -19.12 -12.63 2.11
N TYR A 94 -18.79 -13.68 2.82
CA TYR A 94 -19.70 -14.78 3.14
C TYR A 94 -19.90 -14.85 4.65
N ALA A 95 -21.15 -14.95 5.09
CA ALA A 95 -21.49 -15.20 6.50
C ALA A 95 -22.19 -16.55 6.65
N LEU A 96 -22.02 -17.18 7.78
CA LEU A 96 -22.67 -18.44 8.12
C LEU A 96 -24.20 -18.26 8.07
N LYS A 97 -24.92 -19.22 7.46
CA LYS A 97 -26.39 -19.18 7.32
C LYS A 97 -27.08 -19.25 8.68
N ASP A 98 -26.58 -20.11 9.56
CA ASP A 98 -27.11 -20.29 10.89
C ASP A 98 -26.18 -19.72 11.94
N SER A 99 -26.56 -18.61 12.55
CA SER A 99 -25.78 -17.96 13.62
C SER A 99 -25.67 -18.80 14.91
N THR A 100 -26.45 -19.86 15.04
CA THR A 100 -26.41 -20.80 16.18
C THR A 100 -25.36 -21.89 16.00
N LEU A 101 -24.88 -22.12 14.76
CA LEU A 101 -23.86 -23.11 14.49
C LEU A 101 -22.48 -22.48 14.73
N LEU A 102 -21.64 -23.24 15.43
CA LEU A 102 -20.22 -22.88 15.52
C LEU A 102 -19.57 -23.08 14.14
N PRO A 103 -18.77 -22.13 13.69
CA PRO A 103 -18.04 -22.30 12.42
C PRO A 103 -17.16 -23.55 12.50
N PRO A 104 -16.97 -24.27 11.39
CA PRO A 104 -16.05 -25.41 11.33
C PRO A 104 -14.66 -25.04 11.85
N ALA A 105 -13.93 -26.03 12.37
CA ALA A 105 -12.60 -25.79 12.94
C ALA A 105 -11.68 -25.08 11.95
N GLY A 106 -11.20 -23.90 12.33
CA GLY A 106 -10.31 -23.06 11.50
C GLY A 106 -11.01 -22.05 10.60
N GLN A 107 -12.36 -22.02 10.55
CA GLN A 107 -13.13 -21.02 9.80
C GLN A 107 -13.71 -19.96 10.74
N LYS A 108 -14.00 -18.77 10.17
CA LYS A 108 -14.59 -17.65 10.91
C LYS A 108 -16.08 -17.56 10.60
N GLY A 109 -16.84 -16.88 11.44
CA GLY A 109 -18.27 -16.62 11.19
C GLY A 109 -18.52 -15.76 9.93
N VAL A 110 -17.54 -14.97 9.55
CA VAL A 110 -17.51 -14.22 8.29
C VAL A 110 -16.19 -14.52 7.56
N GLU A 111 -16.31 -15.01 6.33
CA GLU A 111 -15.18 -15.34 5.48
C GLU A 111 -15.08 -14.40 4.29
N ILE A 112 -13.87 -13.98 4.01
CA ILE A 112 -13.50 -13.18 2.84
C ILE A 112 -12.16 -13.66 2.29
N ALA A 113 -12.01 -13.70 0.99
CA ALA A 113 -10.74 -14.05 0.36
C ALA A 113 -9.62 -13.10 0.78
N PRO A 114 -8.40 -13.59 1.03
CA PRO A 114 -7.26 -12.73 1.31
C PRO A 114 -7.00 -11.77 0.13
N MET A 115 -6.48 -10.58 0.44
CA MET A 115 -6.06 -9.65 -0.61
C MET A 115 -4.86 -10.23 -1.36
N PRO A 116 -4.83 -10.19 -2.69
CA PRO A 116 -3.64 -10.55 -3.47
C PRO A 116 -2.42 -9.75 -3.00
N LEU A 117 -1.26 -10.37 -3.08
CA LEU A 117 0.00 -9.69 -2.74
C LEU A 117 0.20 -8.49 -3.66
N MET A 118 0.18 -7.32 -3.07
CA MET A 118 0.48 -6.06 -3.75
C MET A 118 1.93 -5.65 -3.47
N PRO A 119 2.67 -5.10 -4.46
CA PRO A 119 4.06 -4.71 -4.26
C PRO A 119 4.21 -3.61 -3.22
N VAL A 120 3.21 -2.76 -3.07
CA VAL A 120 3.17 -1.69 -2.08
C VAL A 120 1.82 -1.72 -1.37
N ASP A 121 1.85 -1.87 -0.05
CA ASP A 121 0.65 -1.89 0.78
C ASP A 121 -0.15 -0.60 0.69
N LYS A 122 -1.48 -0.73 0.66
CA LYS A 122 -2.45 0.39 0.61
C LYS A 122 -2.20 1.33 -0.59
N CYS A 123 -1.58 0.84 -1.67
CA CYS A 123 -1.34 1.57 -2.90
C CYS A 123 -2.37 1.22 -3.97
N ILE A 124 -2.77 2.22 -4.76
CA ILE A 124 -3.64 1.99 -5.93
C ILE A 124 -2.85 1.65 -7.19
N ALA A 125 -1.53 1.85 -7.20
CA ALA A 125 -0.68 1.53 -8.32
C ALA A 125 -0.33 0.04 -8.33
N ASP A 126 -0.58 -0.60 -9.46
CA ASP A 126 -0.14 -1.98 -9.72
C ASP A 126 1.34 -2.03 -10.12
N THR A 127 1.88 -3.23 -10.17
CA THR A 127 3.27 -3.53 -10.56
C THR A 127 3.64 -2.86 -11.89
N SER A 128 2.73 -2.88 -12.87
CA SER A 128 2.94 -2.30 -14.20
C SER A 128 3.14 -0.78 -14.16
N LEU A 129 2.34 -0.07 -13.35
CA LEU A 129 2.49 1.38 -13.19
C LEU A 129 3.75 1.72 -12.39
N LEU A 130 4.07 0.96 -11.35
CA LEU A 130 5.29 1.15 -10.56
C LEU A 130 6.55 0.92 -11.39
N ALA A 131 6.55 -0.08 -12.27
CA ALA A 131 7.65 -0.33 -13.21
C ALA A 131 7.81 0.83 -14.18
N GLU A 132 6.71 1.37 -14.72
CA GLU A 132 6.74 2.53 -15.63
C GLU A 132 7.33 3.77 -14.95
N ILE A 133 6.94 4.06 -13.69
CA ILE A 133 7.50 5.18 -12.92
C ILE A 133 9.03 5.06 -12.79
N LEU A 134 9.54 3.85 -12.56
CA LEU A 134 10.98 3.59 -12.49
C LEU A 134 11.67 3.78 -13.83
N LEU A 135 11.12 3.23 -14.90
CA LEU A 135 11.64 3.37 -16.26
C LEU A 135 11.69 4.85 -16.68
N GLN A 136 10.60 5.58 -16.48
CA GLN A 136 10.53 7.01 -16.75
C GLN A 136 11.60 7.78 -15.98
N LYS A 137 11.86 7.43 -14.74
CA LYS A 137 12.84 8.11 -13.90
C LYS A 137 14.28 7.83 -14.28
N TYR A 138 14.61 6.56 -14.56
CA TYR A 138 15.99 6.13 -14.74
C TYR A 138 16.43 6.02 -16.21
N GLU A 139 15.55 5.57 -17.08
CA GLU A 139 15.86 5.38 -18.51
C GLU A 139 15.60 6.66 -19.30
N TYR A 140 14.40 7.26 -19.10
CA TYR A 140 14.02 8.48 -19.84
C TYR A 140 14.38 9.77 -19.11
N HIS A 141 14.96 9.69 -17.91
CA HIS A 141 15.35 10.82 -17.06
C HIS A 141 14.22 11.83 -16.83
N ALA A 142 12.96 11.38 -16.87
CA ALA A 142 11.81 12.23 -16.67
C ALA A 142 11.65 12.60 -15.19
N PRO A 143 11.64 13.87 -14.82
CA PRO A 143 11.35 14.31 -13.47
C PRO A 143 9.89 14.04 -13.11
N PHE A 144 9.57 13.92 -11.83
CA PHE A 144 8.24 13.52 -11.36
C PHE A 144 7.13 14.46 -11.84
N TYR A 145 7.35 15.76 -11.88
CA TYR A 145 6.36 16.72 -12.37
C TYR A 145 5.94 16.45 -13.82
N ARG A 146 6.89 16.03 -14.72
CA ARG A 146 6.56 15.65 -16.10
C ARG A 146 5.79 14.35 -16.18
N GLN A 147 6.16 13.36 -15.35
CA GLN A 147 5.41 12.11 -15.27
C GLN A 147 3.97 12.36 -14.80
N ILE A 148 3.76 13.25 -13.82
CA ILE A 148 2.43 13.62 -13.33
C ILE A 148 1.62 14.30 -14.44
N GLN A 149 2.22 15.21 -15.20
CA GLN A 149 1.54 15.81 -16.36
C GLN A 149 1.13 14.75 -17.38
N GLN A 150 2.03 13.81 -17.70
CA GLN A 150 1.75 12.72 -18.62
C GLN A 150 0.60 11.82 -18.12
N TYR A 151 0.61 11.42 -16.83
CA TYR A 151 -0.48 10.63 -16.24
C TYR A 151 -1.79 11.41 -16.18
N SER A 152 -1.74 12.73 -15.98
CA SER A 152 -2.93 13.59 -16.04
C SER A 152 -3.56 13.61 -17.43
N HIS A 153 -2.76 13.64 -18.49
CA HIS A 153 -3.25 13.53 -19.87
C HIS A 153 -3.85 12.15 -20.18
N LEU A 154 -3.38 11.10 -19.51
CA LEU A 154 -3.92 9.74 -19.60
C LEU A 154 -5.17 9.53 -18.74
N GLY A 155 -5.65 10.56 -18.02
CA GLY A 155 -6.88 10.50 -17.22
C GLY A 155 -6.69 10.37 -15.70
N MET A 156 -5.46 10.27 -15.21
CA MET A 156 -5.18 10.17 -13.76
C MET A 156 -4.96 11.57 -13.17
N LYS A 157 -6.03 12.21 -12.72
CA LYS A 157 -6.00 13.58 -12.20
C LYS A 157 -5.74 13.64 -10.70
N GLY A 158 -5.08 14.72 -10.25
CA GLY A 158 -4.86 14.97 -8.82
C GLY A 158 -3.73 14.14 -8.18
N LEU A 159 -2.91 13.45 -8.99
CA LEU A 159 -1.69 12.81 -8.50
C LEU A 159 -0.69 13.87 -8.06
N THR A 160 -0.23 13.78 -6.80
CA THR A 160 0.75 14.71 -6.24
C THR A 160 2.16 14.16 -6.35
N GLU A 161 3.14 15.06 -6.40
CA GLU A 161 4.56 14.67 -6.44
C GLU A 161 4.96 13.86 -5.20
N SER A 162 4.44 14.23 -4.03
CA SER A 162 4.66 13.50 -2.78
C SER A 162 4.12 12.06 -2.83
N THR A 163 2.95 11.85 -3.44
CA THR A 163 2.38 10.50 -3.61
C THR A 163 3.24 9.66 -4.53
N LEU A 164 3.64 10.24 -5.67
CA LEU A 164 4.48 9.55 -6.65
C LEU A 164 5.87 9.20 -6.07
N ASP A 165 6.48 10.12 -5.33
CA ASP A 165 7.75 9.89 -4.62
C ASP A 165 7.61 8.80 -3.55
N GLY A 166 6.49 8.76 -2.83
CA GLY A 166 6.20 7.71 -1.87
C GLY A 166 6.10 6.32 -2.52
N TRP A 167 5.43 6.20 -3.66
CA TRP A 167 5.36 4.95 -4.43
C TRP A 167 6.73 4.53 -4.94
N PHE A 168 7.47 5.48 -5.50
CA PHE A 168 8.82 5.28 -6.01
C PHE A 168 9.77 4.76 -4.91
N LYS A 169 9.80 5.39 -3.73
CA LYS A 169 10.64 4.97 -2.60
C LYS A 169 10.36 3.54 -2.17
N LYS A 170 9.09 3.20 -1.94
CA LYS A 170 8.68 1.85 -1.54
C LYS A 170 9.04 0.80 -2.61
N THR A 171 8.87 1.13 -3.88
CA THR A 171 9.24 0.23 -4.98
C THR A 171 10.74 0.00 -5.02
N VAL A 172 11.54 1.04 -4.84
CA VAL A 172 13.00 0.90 -4.77
C VAL A 172 13.44 0.06 -3.56
N GLU A 173 12.82 0.25 -2.40
CA GLU A 173 13.08 -0.56 -1.20
C GLU A 173 12.83 -2.05 -1.44
N LEU A 174 11.77 -2.40 -2.19
CA LEU A 174 11.49 -3.78 -2.58
C LEU A 174 12.54 -4.37 -3.52
N LEU A 175 13.17 -3.56 -4.38
CA LEU A 175 14.16 -4.02 -5.34
C LEU A 175 15.57 -4.15 -4.75
N ILE A 176 15.87 -3.49 -3.63
CA ILE A 176 17.19 -3.54 -2.99
C ILE A 176 17.66 -4.97 -2.66
N PRO A 177 16.85 -5.87 -2.06
CA PRO A 177 17.25 -7.25 -1.82
C PRO A 177 17.61 -8.00 -3.11
N CYS A 178 16.78 -7.90 -4.15
CA CYS A 178 17.02 -8.53 -5.45
C CYS A 178 18.34 -8.08 -6.09
N MET A 179 18.70 -6.80 -5.90
CA MET A 179 19.98 -6.28 -6.39
C MET A 179 21.18 -6.78 -5.59
N LYS A 180 21.01 -7.10 -4.31
CA LYS A 180 22.08 -7.66 -3.46
C LYS A 180 22.33 -9.14 -3.76
N ASP A 181 21.28 -9.89 -4.05
CA ASP A 181 21.34 -11.32 -4.32
C ASP A 181 21.76 -11.62 -5.77
N SER A 182 21.45 -10.74 -6.70
CA SER A 182 21.93 -10.84 -8.08
C SER A 182 23.41 -10.49 -8.09
N ASN A 183 24.25 -11.55 -8.15
CA ASN A 183 25.69 -11.50 -8.37
C ASN A 183 25.98 -11.09 -9.82
N VAL A 184 25.36 -10.00 -10.25
CA VAL A 184 25.52 -9.43 -11.59
C VAL A 184 26.89 -8.81 -11.67
N LYS A 185 27.83 -9.55 -12.23
CA LYS A 185 29.20 -9.12 -12.58
C LYS A 185 29.25 -7.98 -13.63
N SER A 186 28.12 -7.43 -14.03
CA SER A 186 28.03 -6.32 -14.96
C SER A 186 27.88 -4.98 -14.22
N SER A 187 28.99 -4.39 -13.89
CA SER A 187 29.18 -2.99 -13.49
C SER A 187 28.09 -2.38 -12.59
N PRO A 188 27.91 -2.91 -11.35
CA PRO A 188 26.92 -2.35 -10.42
C PRO A 188 27.32 -0.97 -9.91
N VAL A 189 28.54 -0.53 -10.15
CA VAL A 189 29.09 0.70 -9.59
C VAL A 189 28.40 1.95 -10.14
N THR A 190 27.99 1.97 -11.39
CA THR A 190 27.37 3.15 -12.00
C THR A 190 25.89 3.30 -11.59
N MET A 191 25.16 2.20 -11.54
CA MET A 191 23.75 2.21 -11.09
C MET A 191 23.63 2.46 -9.59
N TYR A 192 24.49 1.83 -8.78
CA TYR A 192 24.55 2.03 -7.34
C TYR A 192 25.02 3.43 -6.94
N ARG A 193 25.94 4.05 -7.71
CA ARG A 193 26.35 5.43 -7.50
C ARG A 193 25.23 6.43 -7.77
N ARG A 194 24.43 6.22 -8.84
CA ARG A 194 23.30 7.08 -9.17
C ARG A 194 22.16 6.96 -8.14
N THR A 195 21.79 5.75 -7.74
CA THR A 195 20.80 5.52 -6.69
C THR A 195 21.25 6.08 -5.35
N ARG A 196 22.51 5.91 -4.96
CA ARG A 196 23.03 6.42 -3.69
C ARG A 196 23.03 7.94 -3.62
N LEU A 197 23.28 8.64 -4.71
CA LEU A 197 23.24 10.11 -4.76
C LEU A 197 21.80 10.64 -4.65
N GLN A 198 20.83 9.98 -5.27
CA GLN A 198 19.42 10.36 -5.15
C GLN A 198 18.83 9.96 -3.78
N PHE A 199 19.20 8.82 -3.22
CA PHE A 199 18.80 8.43 -1.86
C PHE A 199 19.34 9.39 -0.79
N ARG A 200 20.54 9.95 -0.96
CA ARG A 200 21.06 10.97 -0.04
C ARG A 200 20.24 12.25 -0.06
N SER A 201 19.72 12.66 -1.19
CA SER A 201 18.83 13.82 -1.28
C SER A 201 17.46 13.58 -0.65
N LEU A 202 16.99 12.34 -0.63
CA LEU A 202 15.69 11.96 -0.10
C LEU A 202 15.67 11.71 1.42
N THR A 203 16.81 11.34 2.02
CA THR A 203 16.88 11.08 3.47
C THR A 203 17.27 12.30 4.32
N GLY A 204 17.42 13.48 3.72
CA GLY A 204 17.64 14.74 4.45
C GLY A 204 18.89 14.79 5.32
N LYS A 205 19.79 13.81 5.28
CA LYS A 205 21.06 13.85 6.00
C LYS A 205 22.09 14.59 5.15
N SER A 206 22.14 15.90 5.33
CA SER A 206 23.22 16.77 4.89
C SER A 206 24.53 16.28 5.50
N THR A 207 25.30 15.53 4.75
CA THR A 207 26.74 15.44 4.99
C THR A 207 27.43 16.36 4.00
N LYS A 208 27.85 17.51 4.50
CA LYS A 208 28.89 18.35 3.88
C LYS A 208 30.13 17.46 3.69
N GLN A 209 30.39 17.07 2.48
CA GLN A 209 31.72 16.74 1.93
C GLN A 209 31.55 15.93 0.67
N THR A 210 31.74 16.58 -0.43
CA THR A 210 32.78 16.39 -1.45
C THR A 210 32.44 17.26 -2.66
N ARG A 211 32.81 18.52 -2.58
CA ARG A 211 33.30 19.24 -3.77
C ARG A 211 34.69 18.67 -3.99
N ASN A 212 34.92 18.22 -5.13
CA ASN A 212 36.11 17.79 -5.81
C ASN A 212 35.96 16.37 -6.34
N ILE A 213 35.59 16.27 -7.57
CA ILE A 213 35.96 15.34 -8.61
C ILE A 213 34.96 15.57 -9.76
N PHE A 214 35.17 16.65 -10.48
CA PHE A 214 34.83 16.79 -11.89
C PHE A 214 35.87 17.75 -12.49
N GLU A 215 36.99 17.19 -12.78
CA GLU A 215 37.85 17.58 -13.90
C GLU A 215 38.11 16.27 -14.65
N TRP A 216 37.65 16.23 -15.82
CA TRP A 216 37.81 15.59 -17.11
C TRP A 216 36.48 15.25 -17.72
#